data_b98368199ed205d27cc9dd015cac8078
#
_entry.id   b98368199ed205d27cc9dd015cac8078
#
_cell.length_a   1.000
_cell.length_b   1.000
_cell.length_c   1.000
_cell.angle_alpha   90.00
_cell.angle_beta   90.00
_cell.angle_gamma   90.00
#
_symmetry.space_group_name_H-M   'P 1'
#
loop_
_entity.id
_entity.type
_entity.pdbx_description
1 polymer ?
#
loop_
_entity_poly.entity_id
_entity_poly.type
_entity_poly.pdbx_seq_one_letter_code
_entity_poly.pdbx_strand_id
1 'polypeptide(L)' 'MKKKDIQEMKNKSSMELDRVVVDGTERLRALRFDLAAGKVKNVAELREVRKRIARAKTFIQEQLSITK' A
#
# COMPACT_ATOMS: atom_id res chain seq x y z
N MET A 1 -5.74 -2.99 -8.53
CA MET A 1 -4.35 -3.27 -8.92
C MET A 1 -4.33 -4.31 -10.04
N LYS A 2 -3.35 -4.18 -10.92
CA LYS A 2 -3.17 -5.17 -11.98
C LYS A 2 -2.47 -6.41 -11.41
N LYS A 3 -2.72 -7.57 -12.03
CA LYS A 3 -2.09 -8.82 -11.60
C LYS A 3 -0.57 -8.73 -11.54
N LYS A 4 0.03 -8.02 -12.48
CA LYS A 4 1.47 -7.83 -12.53
C LYS A 4 1.99 -7.13 -11.28
N ASP A 5 1.31 -6.08 -10.84
CA ASP A 5 1.69 -5.33 -9.65
C ASP A 5 1.59 -6.20 -8.41
N ILE A 6 0.58 -7.05 -8.35
CA ILE A 6 0.39 -7.97 -7.22
C ILE A 6 1.54 -8.98 -7.16
N GLN A 7 1.94 -9.54 -8.29
CA GLN A 7 3.04 -10.50 -8.35
C GLN A 7 4.37 -9.86 -7.97
N GLU A 8 4.63 -8.65 -8.45
CA GLU A 8 5.84 -7.92 -8.08
C GLU A 8 5.89 -7.69 -6.58
N MET A 9 4.78 -7.30 -5.99
CA MET A 9 4.67 -7.09 -4.57
C MET A 9 4.91 -8.38 -3.78
N LYS A 10 4.35 -9.48 -4.27
CA LYS A 10 4.49 -10.79 -3.65
C LYS A 10 5.94 -11.27 -3.62
N ASN A 11 6.74 -10.87 -4.61
CA ASN A 11 8.14 -11.26 -4.72
C ASN A 11 9.09 -10.37 -3.91
N LYS A 12 8.59 -9.29 -3.32
CA LYS A 12 9.42 -8.39 -2.53
C LYS A 12 9.74 -8.98 -1.17
N SER A 13 10.90 -8.61 -0.62
CA SER A 13 11.26 -8.99 0.74
C SER A 13 10.37 -8.26 1.76
N SER A 14 10.35 -8.76 3.00
CA SER A 14 9.57 -8.12 4.06
C SER A 14 10.03 -6.68 4.31
N MET A 15 11.33 -6.40 4.18
CA MET A 15 11.85 -5.05 4.32
C MET A 15 11.28 -4.11 3.25
N GLU A 16 11.25 -4.58 2.00
CA GLU A 16 10.71 -3.80 0.90
C GLU A 16 9.21 -3.57 1.06
N LEU A 17 8.49 -4.59 1.54
CA LEU A 17 7.05 -4.48 1.79
C LEU A 17 6.77 -3.50 2.92
N ASP A 18 7.58 -3.52 3.98
CA ASP A 18 7.47 -2.54 5.06
C ASP A 18 7.62 -1.12 4.53
N ARG A 19 8.57 -0.92 3.63
CA ARG A 19 8.79 0.38 3.01
C ARG A 19 7.59 0.82 2.19
N VAL A 20 6.98 -0.12 1.46
CA VAL A 20 5.75 0.17 0.71
C VAL A 20 4.64 0.62 1.65
N VAL A 21 4.51 -0.04 2.81
CA VAL A 21 3.50 0.34 3.80
C VAL A 21 3.77 1.73 4.35
N VAL A 22 5.01 2.02 4.73
CA VAL A 22 5.38 3.33 5.28
C VAL A 22 5.14 4.44 4.27
N ASP A 23 5.65 4.27 3.05
CA ASP A 23 5.49 5.25 1.98
C ASP A 23 4.01 5.44 1.65
N GLY A 24 3.27 4.33 1.57
CA GLY A 24 1.85 4.36 1.30
C GLY A 24 1.05 5.08 2.39
N THR A 25 1.42 4.85 3.65
CA THR A 25 0.77 5.49 4.79
C THR A 25 0.99 7.00 4.76
N GLU A 26 2.21 7.43 4.46
CA GLU A 26 2.52 8.86 4.33
C GLU A 26 1.74 9.49 3.18
N ARG A 27 1.69 8.80 2.05
CA ARG A 27 0.92 9.26 0.89
C ARG A 27 -0.56 9.35 1.21
N LEU A 28 -1.09 8.34 1.90
CA LEU A 28 -2.49 8.31 2.30
C LEU A 28 -2.84 9.47 3.23
N ARG A 29 -1.95 9.76 4.17
CA ARG A 29 -2.13 10.89 5.10
C ARG A 29 -2.19 12.21 4.34
N ALA A 30 -1.26 12.40 3.39
CA ALA A 30 -1.22 13.61 2.57
C ALA A 30 -2.50 13.74 1.73
N LEU A 31 -2.95 12.64 1.13
CA LEU A 31 -4.17 12.64 0.32
C LEU A 31 -5.42 12.94 1.16
N ARG A 32 -5.49 12.39 2.36
CA ARG A 32 -6.60 12.66 3.27
C ARG A 32 -6.64 14.12 3.68
N PHE A 33 -5.47 14.69 3.97
CA PHE A 33 -5.36 16.08 4.33
C PHE A 33 -5.82 16.98 3.18
N ASP A 34 -5.35 16.70 1.97
CA ASP A 34 -5.72 17.46 0.78
C ASP A 34 -7.22 17.33 0.48
N LEU A 35 -7.78 16.14 0.68
CA LEU A 35 -9.21 15.91 0.47
C LEU A 35 -10.04 16.74 1.45
N ALA A 36 -9.65 16.76 2.72
CA ALA A 36 -10.31 17.54 3.75
C ALA A 36 -10.23 19.05 3.45
N ALA A 37 -9.13 19.48 2.82
CA ALA A 37 -8.95 20.87 2.41
C ALA A 37 -9.61 21.20 1.07
N GLY A 38 -10.25 20.21 0.43
CA GLY A 38 -10.91 20.39 -0.85
C GLY A 38 -9.97 20.49 -2.05
N LYS A 39 -8.71 20.11 -1.89
CA LYS A 39 -7.71 20.20 -2.95
C LYS A 39 -7.64 18.97 -3.83
N VAL A 40 -7.96 17.80 -3.29
CA VAL A 40 -7.89 16.55 -4.04
C VAL A 40 -9.24 16.25 -4.67
N LYS A 41 -9.22 16.04 -5.97
CA LYS A 41 -10.42 15.66 -6.72
C LYS A 41 -10.43 14.18 -7.08
N ASN A 42 -9.28 13.50 -6.96
CA ASN A 42 -9.12 12.12 -7.40
C ASN A 42 -9.21 11.14 -6.23
N VAL A 43 -10.43 10.72 -5.93
CA VAL A 43 -10.69 9.73 -4.89
C VAL A 43 -10.16 8.34 -5.29
N ALA A 44 -10.01 8.11 -6.59
CA ALA A 44 -9.50 6.83 -7.09
C ALA A 44 -8.07 6.57 -6.63
N GLU A 45 -7.22 7.61 -6.61
CA GLU A 45 -5.85 7.49 -6.11
C GLU A 45 -5.83 7.07 -4.63
N LEU A 46 -6.71 7.67 -3.84
CA LEU A 46 -6.84 7.33 -2.42
C LEU A 46 -7.16 5.84 -2.25
N ARG A 47 -8.09 5.32 -3.03
CA ARG A 47 -8.47 3.91 -3.00
C ARG A 47 -7.32 3.01 -3.42
N GLU A 48 -6.58 3.41 -4.45
CA GLU A 48 -5.42 2.64 -4.93
C GLU A 48 -4.33 2.54 -3.85
N VAL A 49 -4.04 3.64 -3.20
CA VAL A 49 -3.02 3.66 -2.13
C VAL A 49 -3.46 2.76 -0.98
N ARG A 50 -4.73 2.83 -0.59
CA ARG A 50 -5.26 1.97 0.48
C ARG A 50 -5.15 0.50 0.12
N LYS A 51 -5.48 0.13 -1.11
CA LYS A 51 -5.38 -1.24 -1.59
C LYS A 51 -3.93 -1.73 -1.56
N ARG A 52 -3.00 -0.89 -1.99
CA ARG A 52 -1.58 -1.22 -2.01
C ARG A 52 -1.07 -1.49 -0.59
N ILE A 53 -1.44 -0.65 0.36
CA ILE A 53 -1.07 -0.83 1.76
C ILE A 53 -1.63 -2.14 2.30
N ALA A 54 -2.90 -2.41 2.04
CA ALA A 54 -3.56 -3.62 2.52
C ALA A 54 -2.89 -4.88 1.96
N ARG A 55 -2.56 -4.87 0.68
CA ARG A 55 -1.88 -6.01 0.05
C ARG A 55 -0.48 -6.20 0.58
N ALA A 56 0.27 -5.12 0.78
CA ALA A 56 1.61 -5.21 1.35
C ALA A 56 1.57 -5.82 2.74
N LYS A 57 0.63 -5.40 3.57
CA LYS A 57 0.45 -5.96 4.91
C LYS A 57 0.11 -7.45 4.86
N THR A 58 -0.75 -7.85 3.93
CA THR A 58 -1.13 -9.25 3.75
C THR A 58 0.09 -10.09 3.38
N PHE A 59 0.91 -9.62 2.46
CA PHE A 59 2.10 -10.36 2.04
C PHE A 59 3.14 -10.47 3.15
N ILE A 60 3.29 -9.42 3.95
CA ILE A 60 4.16 -9.46 5.13
C ILE A 60 3.68 -10.55 6.09
N GLN A 61 2.39 -10.60 6.34
CA GLN A 61 1.77 -11.60 7.20
C GLN A 61 2.00 -13.01 6.67
N GLU A 62 1.84 -13.21 5.37
CA GLU A 62 2.09 -14.51 4.73
C GLU A 62 3.53 -14.94 4.89
N GLN A 63 4.48 -14.04 4.70
CA GLN A 63 5.90 -14.35 4.85
C GLN A 63 6.23 -14.77 6.28
N LEU A 64 5.65 -14.10 7.25
CA LEU A 64 5.83 -14.45 8.66
C LEU A 64 5.23 -15.83 8.98
N SER A 65 4.12 -16.18 8.35
CA SER A 65 3.50 -17.48 8.52
C SER A 65 4.34 -18.60 7.92
N ILE A 66 4.99 -18.35 6.80
CA ILE A 66 5.83 -19.34 6.12
C ILE A 66 7.10 -19.65 6.92
N THR A 67 7.62 -18.67 7.63
CA THR A 67 8.87 -18.82 8.38
C THR A 67 8.71 -19.59 9.69
N LYS A 68 7.53 -19.99 10.01
CA LYS A 68 7.34 -20.87 11.19
C LYS A 68 7.85 -22.30 10.89
#